data_be53cdca80508f3f2004317fd2ceeaa3
#
_entry.id   be53cdca80508f3f2004317fd2ceeaa3
#
_cell.length_a   1.000
_cell.length_b   1.000
_cell.length_c   1.000
_cell.angle_alpha   90.00
_cell.angle_beta   90.00
_cell.angle_gamma   90.00
#
_symmetry.space_group_name_H-M   'P 1'
#
loop_
_entity.id
_entity.type
_entity.pdbx_description
1 polymer ?
#
loop_
_entity_poly.entity_id
_entity_poly.type
_entity_poly.pdbx_seq_one_letter_code
_entity_poly.pdbx_strand_id
1 'polypeptide(L)'
;SIFKDLYEQKNFRGMKRDAMRAACIWIACWKHGCPRTSNEIADIFHIDKNSASLGCSSAEELLQSHERTMEQQDKSKLCSLKPSTFIERFSSRLELTVEQQLLAKFIAHQVEKKELIPDNRPQAIAAGILYFVSFYCKLPYSKMDIKLKLGDEASEVTINKCFKKLNEYKTLLLPSWVHSKYGASGSSSSGGKNNRKK
;
A
#
# COMPACT_ATOMS: atom_id res chain seq x y z
N SER A 1 -26.68 12.58 3.29
CA SER A 1 -26.04 11.53 2.44
C SER A 1 -24.75 12.08 1.84
N ILE A 2 -23.62 11.36 1.95
CA ILE A 2 -22.29 11.81 1.48
C ILE A 2 -22.36 12.31 0.03
N PHE A 3 -23.08 11.63 -0.84
CA PHE A 3 -23.23 12.05 -2.23
C PHE A 3 -23.96 13.40 -2.36
N LYS A 4 -25.05 13.61 -1.61
CA LYS A 4 -25.80 14.85 -1.64
C LYS A 4 -24.95 16.02 -1.14
N ASP A 5 -24.26 15.83 -0.03
CA ASP A 5 -23.43 16.84 0.60
C ASP A 5 -22.26 17.26 -0.30
N LEU A 6 -21.59 16.28 -0.96
CA LEU A 6 -20.52 16.57 -1.93
C LEU A 6 -21.05 17.22 -3.20
N TYR A 7 -22.23 16.81 -3.68
CA TYR A 7 -22.84 17.37 -4.89
C TYR A 7 -23.30 18.82 -4.73
N GLU A 8 -23.78 19.18 -3.55
CA GLU A 8 -24.23 20.53 -3.21
C GLU A 8 -23.06 21.50 -3.02
N GLN A 9 -21.90 21.02 -2.50
CA GLN A 9 -20.76 21.87 -2.20
C GLN A 9 -19.92 22.26 -3.40
N LYS A 10 -19.86 21.47 -4.45
CA LYS A 10 -19.05 21.74 -5.64
C LYS A 10 -19.82 21.39 -6.90
N ASN A 11 -19.95 22.37 -7.80
CA ASN A 11 -20.51 22.14 -9.11
C ASN A 11 -19.49 21.35 -9.94
N PHE A 12 -19.59 20.00 -9.94
CA PHE A 12 -18.66 19.09 -10.63
C PHE A 12 -18.80 19.15 -12.15
N ARG A 13 -18.67 20.35 -12.71
CA ARG A 13 -18.60 20.57 -14.16
C ARG A 13 -17.31 19.94 -14.66
N GLY A 14 -17.42 18.92 -15.48
CA GLY A 14 -16.29 18.24 -16.12
C GLY A 14 -15.85 16.91 -15.48
N MET A 15 -16.25 16.60 -14.24
CA MET A 15 -16.01 15.27 -13.69
C MET A 15 -17.13 14.31 -14.13
N LYS A 16 -16.76 13.15 -14.64
CA LYS A 16 -17.74 12.12 -14.99
C LYS A 16 -18.54 11.73 -13.74
N ARG A 17 -19.88 11.65 -13.86
CA ARG A 17 -20.80 11.29 -12.76
C ARG A 17 -20.38 10.00 -12.05
N ASP A 18 -19.81 9.07 -12.79
CA ASP A 18 -19.37 7.78 -12.25
C ASP A 18 -18.12 7.91 -11.38
N ALA A 19 -17.18 8.80 -11.71
CA ALA A 19 -16.03 9.10 -10.85
C ALA A 19 -16.45 9.70 -9.50
N MET A 20 -17.51 10.52 -9.48
CA MET A 20 -18.09 11.05 -8.26
C MET A 20 -18.75 9.96 -7.41
N ARG A 21 -19.57 9.10 -8.04
CA ARG A 21 -20.20 7.96 -7.35
C ARG A 21 -19.15 7.04 -6.75
N ALA A 22 -18.10 6.73 -7.52
CA ALA A 22 -16.97 5.94 -7.09
C ALA A 22 -16.26 6.59 -5.88
N ALA A 23 -16.03 7.90 -5.91
CA ALA A 23 -15.45 8.64 -4.80
C ALA A 23 -16.31 8.61 -3.52
N CYS A 24 -17.63 8.66 -3.64
CA CYS A 24 -18.53 8.52 -2.49
C CYS A 24 -18.40 7.14 -1.83
N ILE A 25 -18.31 6.07 -2.63
CA ILE A 25 -18.08 4.72 -2.11
C ILE A 25 -16.69 4.60 -1.47
N TRP A 26 -15.67 5.21 -2.08
CA TRP A 26 -14.33 5.27 -1.52
C TRP A 26 -14.33 5.89 -0.11
N ILE A 27 -15.00 7.03 0.08
CA ILE A 27 -15.17 7.68 1.38
C ILE A 27 -15.94 6.78 2.35
N ALA A 28 -17.03 6.15 1.88
CA ALA A 28 -17.82 5.25 2.72
C ALA A 28 -16.98 4.07 3.22
N CYS A 29 -16.18 3.44 2.35
CA CYS A 29 -15.23 2.40 2.74
C CYS A 29 -14.26 2.89 3.82
N TRP A 30 -13.76 4.09 3.67
CA TRP A 30 -12.85 4.70 4.63
C TRP A 30 -13.51 4.92 5.99
N LYS A 31 -14.71 5.52 6.00
CA LYS A 31 -15.48 5.76 7.24
C LYS A 31 -15.84 4.47 7.99
N HIS A 32 -16.04 3.38 7.27
CA HIS A 32 -16.34 2.07 7.85
C HIS A 32 -15.10 1.22 8.18
N GLY A 33 -13.90 1.80 8.19
CA GLY A 33 -12.67 1.11 8.58
C GLY A 33 -12.15 0.06 7.59
N CYS A 34 -12.68 0.03 6.37
CA CYS A 34 -12.24 -0.86 5.30
C CYS A 34 -11.76 -0.09 4.04
N PRO A 35 -10.75 0.80 4.18
CA PRO A 35 -10.35 1.70 3.11
C PRO A 35 -9.91 0.94 1.87
N ARG A 36 -10.33 1.44 0.70
CA ARG A 36 -9.94 0.98 -0.62
C ARG A 36 -9.00 1.97 -1.27
N THR A 37 -8.19 1.51 -2.22
CA THR A 37 -7.39 2.42 -3.05
C THR A 37 -8.23 2.97 -4.20
N SER A 38 -7.79 4.09 -4.79
CA SER A 38 -8.45 4.63 -5.99
C SER A 38 -8.41 3.65 -7.17
N ASN A 39 -7.35 2.82 -7.28
CA ASN A 39 -7.24 1.80 -8.30
C ASN A 39 -8.27 0.68 -8.10
N GLU A 40 -8.44 0.20 -6.85
CA GLU A 40 -9.48 -0.79 -6.53
C GLU A 40 -10.88 -0.26 -6.84
N ILE A 41 -11.14 1.01 -6.55
CA ILE A 41 -12.41 1.65 -6.90
C ILE A 41 -12.57 1.76 -8.41
N ALA A 42 -11.51 2.11 -9.15
CA ALA A 42 -11.55 2.14 -10.62
C ALA A 42 -11.95 0.78 -11.21
N ASP A 43 -11.36 -0.29 -10.70
CA ASP A 43 -11.65 -1.65 -11.16
C ASP A 43 -13.11 -2.07 -10.84
N ILE A 44 -13.61 -1.75 -9.63
CA ILE A 44 -14.99 -2.05 -9.22
C ILE A 44 -16.02 -1.32 -10.08
N PHE A 45 -15.77 -0.06 -10.41
CA PHE A 45 -16.70 0.75 -11.19
C PHE A 45 -16.45 0.72 -12.70
N HIS A 46 -15.44 -0.03 -13.15
CA HIS A 46 -15.02 -0.09 -14.55
C HIS A 46 -14.78 1.29 -15.17
N ILE A 47 -14.13 2.16 -14.42
CA ILE A 47 -13.76 3.51 -14.85
C ILE A 47 -12.25 3.63 -14.98
N ASP A 48 -11.82 4.61 -15.74
CA ASP A 48 -10.40 4.94 -15.89
C ASP A 48 -9.75 5.30 -14.55
N LYS A 49 -8.55 4.78 -14.29
CA LYS A 49 -7.78 4.97 -13.04
C LYS A 49 -7.50 6.46 -12.74
N ASN A 50 -7.24 7.26 -13.77
CA ASN A 50 -7.02 8.69 -13.59
C ASN A 50 -8.31 9.40 -13.15
N SER A 51 -9.44 9.03 -13.74
CA SER A 51 -10.76 9.56 -13.36
C SER A 51 -11.12 9.17 -11.93
N ALA A 52 -10.88 7.92 -11.52
CA ALA A 52 -11.09 7.48 -10.14
C ALA A 52 -10.17 8.22 -9.16
N SER A 53 -8.89 8.35 -9.48
CA SER A 53 -7.91 9.06 -8.65
C SER A 53 -8.30 10.52 -8.47
N LEU A 54 -8.70 11.20 -9.56
CA LEU A 54 -9.14 12.59 -9.52
C LEU A 54 -10.43 12.74 -8.68
N GLY A 55 -11.37 11.82 -8.84
CA GLY A 55 -12.60 11.79 -8.04
C GLY A 55 -12.32 11.62 -6.55
N CYS A 56 -11.48 10.66 -6.18
CA CYS A 56 -11.10 10.42 -4.79
C CYS A 56 -10.36 11.62 -4.18
N SER A 57 -9.39 12.22 -4.91
CA SER A 57 -8.66 13.39 -4.44
C SER A 57 -9.58 14.61 -4.25
N SER A 58 -10.48 14.86 -5.18
CA SER A 58 -11.45 15.97 -5.05
C SER A 58 -12.40 15.75 -3.88
N ALA A 59 -12.82 14.53 -3.63
CA ALA A 59 -13.67 14.20 -2.50
C ALA A 59 -12.92 14.34 -1.16
N GLU A 60 -11.65 13.97 -1.12
CA GLU A 60 -10.78 14.15 0.07
C GLU A 60 -10.60 15.64 0.39
N GLU A 61 -10.30 16.48 -0.60
CA GLU A 61 -10.17 17.93 -0.44
C GLU A 61 -11.46 18.56 0.13
N LEU A 62 -12.62 18.14 -0.38
CA LEU A 62 -13.91 18.63 0.11
C LEU A 62 -14.18 18.22 1.55
N LEU A 63 -13.88 16.97 1.92
CA LEU A 63 -14.00 16.50 3.30
C LEU A 63 -13.07 17.29 4.24
N GLN A 64 -11.82 17.47 3.85
CA GLN A 64 -10.86 18.24 4.65
C GLN A 64 -11.28 19.70 4.80
N SER A 65 -11.85 20.32 3.76
CA SER A 65 -12.35 21.69 3.83
C SER A 65 -13.56 21.79 4.79
N HIS A 66 -14.45 20.80 4.74
CA HIS A 66 -15.62 20.74 5.61
C HIS A 66 -15.23 20.50 7.08
N GLU A 67 -14.27 19.60 7.34
CA GLU A 67 -13.77 19.32 8.68
C GLU A 67 -13.03 20.50 9.32
N ARG A 68 -12.42 21.39 8.53
CA ARG A 68 -11.81 22.63 9.04
C ARG A 68 -12.84 23.60 9.62
N THR A 69 -14.09 23.55 9.15
CA THR A 69 -15.19 24.41 9.60
C THR A 69 -15.98 23.81 10.76
N MET A 70 -15.77 22.54 11.12
CA MET A 70 -16.44 21.86 12.22
C MET A 70 -15.69 22.02 13.55
N GLU A 71 -16.44 21.99 14.66
CA GLU A 71 -15.84 21.92 15.98
C GLU A 71 -15.08 20.61 16.18
N GLN A 72 -14.06 20.63 17.08
CA GLN A 72 -13.13 19.49 17.26
C GLN A 72 -13.80 18.16 17.64
N GLN A 73 -15.02 18.21 18.19
CA GLN A 73 -15.76 17.01 18.60
C GLN A 73 -16.44 16.28 17.46
N ASP A 74 -16.75 16.98 16.35
CA ASP A 74 -17.44 16.43 15.18
C ASP A 74 -16.52 16.06 14.03
N LYS A 75 -15.20 16.31 14.17
CA LYS A 75 -14.23 15.89 13.17
C LYS A 75 -14.25 14.39 13.05
N SER A 76 -14.77 13.91 11.94
CA SER A 76 -14.67 12.50 11.62
C SER A 76 -13.19 12.13 11.71
N LYS A 77 -12.87 11.13 12.53
CA LYS A 77 -11.54 10.51 12.53
C LYS A 77 -11.35 9.80 11.19
N LEU A 78 -11.17 10.57 10.14
CA LEU A 78 -10.57 10.06 8.92
C LEU A 78 -9.18 9.59 9.33
N CYS A 79 -9.13 8.33 9.76
CA CYS A 79 -7.91 7.71 10.22
C CYS A 79 -6.88 7.90 9.13
N SER A 80 -5.77 8.54 9.46
CA SER A 80 -4.60 8.58 8.60
C SER A 80 -4.38 7.17 8.05
N LEU A 81 -4.47 7.00 6.74
CA LEU A 81 -4.26 5.71 6.10
C LEU A 81 -2.86 5.22 6.45
N LYS A 82 -2.78 4.03 7.02
CA LYS A 82 -1.53 3.42 7.45
C LYS A 82 -1.17 2.23 6.56
N PRO A 83 0.11 1.92 6.36
CA PRO A 83 0.53 0.72 5.62
C PRO A 83 -0.13 -0.55 6.13
N SER A 84 -0.27 -0.72 7.46
CA SER A 84 -0.91 -1.90 8.08
C SER A 84 -2.33 -2.15 7.60
N THR A 85 -3.06 -1.11 7.25
CA THR A 85 -4.45 -1.21 6.75
C THR A 85 -4.54 -2.00 5.44
N PHE A 86 -3.48 -1.98 4.62
CA PHE A 86 -3.45 -2.66 3.33
C PHE A 86 -2.83 -4.06 3.40
N ILE A 87 -2.01 -4.34 4.42
CA ILE A 87 -1.21 -5.57 4.50
C ILE A 87 -2.05 -6.84 4.40
N GLU A 88 -3.16 -6.94 5.14
CA GLU A 88 -3.97 -8.14 5.16
C GLU A 88 -4.54 -8.48 3.79
N ARG A 89 -5.17 -7.49 3.15
CA ARG A 89 -5.77 -7.65 1.82
C ARG A 89 -4.73 -7.93 0.74
N PHE A 90 -3.62 -7.21 0.78
CA PHE A 90 -2.53 -7.42 -0.18
C PHE A 90 -1.82 -8.76 0.03
N SER A 91 -1.66 -9.20 1.27
CA SER A 91 -1.11 -10.52 1.59
C SER A 91 -1.96 -11.66 1.04
N SER A 92 -3.29 -11.50 1.09
CA SER A 92 -4.22 -12.50 0.52
C SER A 92 -4.08 -12.61 -0.99
N ARG A 93 -3.81 -11.50 -1.71
CA ARG A 93 -3.55 -11.51 -3.16
C ARG A 93 -2.25 -12.23 -3.54
N LEU A 94 -1.30 -12.28 -2.60
CA LEU A 94 -0.01 -12.97 -2.76
C LEU A 94 -0.04 -14.39 -2.16
N GLU A 95 -1.18 -14.85 -1.68
CA GLU A 95 -1.34 -16.18 -1.08
C GLU A 95 -0.31 -16.49 0.02
N LEU A 96 0.04 -15.46 0.81
CA LEU A 96 1.00 -15.60 1.89
C LEU A 96 0.43 -16.48 3.00
N THR A 97 1.28 -17.31 3.60
CA THR A 97 0.92 -18.09 4.79
C THR A 97 0.60 -17.17 5.98
N VAL A 98 -0.13 -17.66 6.94
CA VAL A 98 -0.49 -16.92 8.16
C VAL A 98 0.76 -16.35 8.86
N GLU A 99 1.83 -17.12 8.93
CA GLU A 99 3.10 -16.71 9.53
C GLU A 99 3.75 -15.53 8.78
N GLN A 100 3.73 -15.58 7.44
CA GLN A 100 4.25 -14.50 6.59
C GLN A 100 3.37 -13.24 6.66
N GLN A 101 2.05 -13.41 6.77
CA GLN A 101 1.11 -12.29 6.98
C GLN A 101 1.36 -11.63 8.34
N LEU A 102 1.56 -12.40 9.40
CA LEU A 102 1.90 -11.87 10.73
C LEU A 102 3.24 -11.13 10.72
N LEU A 103 4.24 -11.66 10.02
CA LEU A 103 5.52 -10.97 9.82
C LEU A 103 5.33 -9.64 9.09
N ALA A 104 4.56 -9.62 8.01
CA ALA A 104 4.26 -8.40 7.27
C ALA A 104 3.52 -7.35 8.14
N LYS A 105 2.53 -7.78 8.94
CA LYS A 105 1.82 -6.92 9.90
C LYS A 105 2.78 -6.34 10.96
N PHE A 106 3.65 -7.18 11.50
CA PHE A 106 4.67 -6.75 12.48
C PHE A 106 5.59 -5.68 11.87
N ILE A 107 6.12 -5.93 10.66
CA ILE A 107 6.99 -4.96 9.97
C ILE A 107 6.24 -3.66 9.70
N ALA A 108 5.00 -3.71 9.21
CA ALA A 108 4.19 -2.52 8.97
C ALA A 108 4.03 -1.68 10.24
N HIS A 109 3.74 -2.33 11.37
CA HIS A 109 3.60 -1.66 12.65
C HIS A 109 4.91 -0.99 13.11
N GLN A 110 6.06 -1.65 12.92
CA GLN A 110 7.37 -1.04 13.24
C GLN A 110 7.68 0.15 12.34
N VAL A 111 7.38 0.05 11.04
CA VAL A 111 7.57 1.13 10.07
C VAL A 111 6.71 2.35 10.44
N GLU A 112 5.47 2.14 10.83
CA GLU A 112 4.56 3.20 11.27
C GLU A 112 5.01 3.85 12.59
N LYS A 113 5.33 3.02 13.59
CA LYS A 113 5.72 3.50 14.92
C LYS A 113 7.01 4.34 14.90
N LYS A 114 7.91 4.03 13.98
CA LYS A 114 9.22 4.66 13.87
C LYS A 114 9.36 5.60 12.68
N GLU A 115 8.27 5.78 11.91
CA GLU A 115 8.23 6.63 10.72
C GLU A 115 9.42 6.39 9.76
N LEU A 116 9.75 5.12 9.52
CA LEU A 116 10.95 4.74 8.76
C LEU A 116 10.91 5.17 7.29
N ILE A 117 9.72 5.35 6.70
CA ILE A 117 9.49 5.69 5.28
C ILE A 117 8.40 6.76 5.17
N PRO A 118 8.64 8.02 5.60
CA PRO A 118 7.59 9.03 5.66
C PRO A 118 7.15 9.55 4.28
N ASP A 119 8.01 9.48 3.26
CA ASP A 119 7.82 10.17 1.98
C ASP A 119 6.98 9.38 0.96
N ASN A 120 6.49 8.19 1.31
CA ASN A 120 5.76 7.32 0.40
C ASN A 120 4.31 7.13 0.82
N ARG A 121 3.44 6.91 -0.19
CA ARG A 121 2.03 6.59 0.06
C ARG A 121 1.91 5.27 0.84
N PRO A 122 0.95 5.13 1.77
CA PRO A 122 0.80 3.94 2.61
C PRO A 122 0.68 2.62 1.83
N GLN A 123 -0.05 2.62 0.72
CA GLN A 123 -0.18 1.44 -0.14
C GLN A 123 1.14 1.07 -0.83
N ALA A 124 1.97 2.05 -1.18
CA ALA A 124 3.29 1.80 -1.76
C ALA A 124 4.27 1.24 -0.72
N ILE A 125 4.18 1.71 0.52
CA ILE A 125 4.94 1.16 1.65
C ILE A 125 4.52 -0.29 1.90
N ALA A 126 3.22 -0.57 1.90
CA ALA A 126 2.68 -1.93 2.05
C ALA A 126 3.22 -2.88 0.96
N ALA A 127 3.22 -2.44 -0.31
CA ALA A 127 3.81 -3.20 -1.40
C ALA A 127 5.32 -3.46 -1.21
N GLY A 128 6.06 -2.46 -0.72
CA GLY A 128 7.48 -2.60 -0.36
C GLY A 128 7.72 -3.59 0.78
N ILE A 129 6.87 -3.57 1.80
CA ILE A 129 6.93 -4.52 2.92
C ILE A 129 6.67 -5.95 2.43
N LEU A 130 5.67 -6.14 1.58
CA LEU A 130 5.35 -7.48 1.04
C LEU A 130 6.47 -8.00 0.13
N TYR A 131 7.12 -7.14 -0.65
CA TYR A 131 8.31 -7.53 -1.37
C TYR A 131 9.47 -7.88 -0.43
N PHE A 132 9.65 -7.13 0.66
CA PHE A 132 10.68 -7.40 1.67
C PHE A 132 10.45 -8.77 2.34
N VAL A 133 9.22 -9.07 2.74
CA VAL A 133 8.84 -10.39 3.28
C VAL A 133 9.09 -11.48 2.25
N SER A 134 8.65 -11.28 1.01
CA SER A 134 8.86 -12.23 -0.09
C SER A 134 10.34 -12.54 -0.30
N PHE A 135 11.19 -11.53 -0.29
CA PHE A 135 12.64 -11.67 -0.45
C PHE A 135 13.26 -12.51 0.68
N TYR A 136 12.97 -12.17 1.94
CA TYR A 136 13.57 -12.85 3.08
C TYR A 136 12.96 -14.24 3.37
N CYS A 137 11.69 -14.46 3.00
CA CYS A 137 11.05 -15.77 3.06
C CYS A 137 11.29 -16.61 1.78
N LYS A 138 12.12 -16.13 0.84
CA LYS A 138 12.46 -16.83 -0.43
C LYS A 138 11.24 -17.23 -1.25
N LEU A 139 10.25 -16.36 -1.30
CA LEU A 139 9.08 -16.55 -2.16
C LEU A 139 9.40 -16.18 -3.61
N PRO A 140 8.74 -16.82 -4.59
CA PRO A 140 9.03 -16.63 -6.02
C PRO A 140 8.39 -15.36 -6.59
N TYR A 141 8.32 -14.27 -5.82
CA TYR A 141 7.72 -13.02 -6.27
C TYR A 141 8.79 -11.98 -6.63
N SER A 142 8.85 -11.60 -7.90
CA SER A 142 9.60 -10.43 -8.34
C SER A 142 8.88 -9.12 -8.00
N LYS A 143 9.54 -7.98 -8.17
CA LYS A 143 8.91 -6.66 -7.99
C LYS A 143 7.76 -6.45 -8.98
N MET A 144 7.91 -6.99 -10.20
CA MET A 144 6.87 -6.94 -11.24
C MET A 144 5.65 -7.77 -10.82
N ASP A 145 5.86 -8.96 -10.25
CA ASP A 145 4.76 -9.80 -9.77
C ASP A 145 4.00 -9.10 -8.64
N ILE A 146 4.71 -8.50 -7.68
CA ILE A 146 4.10 -7.70 -6.62
C ILE A 146 3.26 -6.55 -7.20
N LYS A 147 3.84 -5.79 -8.14
CA LYS A 147 3.13 -4.70 -8.83
C LYS A 147 1.83 -5.19 -9.47
N LEU A 148 1.90 -6.25 -10.29
CA LEU A 148 0.75 -6.78 -11.02
C LEU A 148 -0.32 -7.36 -10.09
N LYS A 149 0.08 -8.20 -9.14
CA LYS A 149 -0.86 -8.83 -8.18
C LYS A 149 -1.56 -7.83 -7.26
N LEU A 150 -0.91 -6.72 -6.96
CA LEU A 150 -1.51 -5.67 -6.12
C LEU A 150 -2.33 -4.64 -6.91
N GLY A 151 -2.42 -4.74 -8.24
CA GLY A 151 -3.25 -3.84 -9.06
C GLY A 151 -2.59 -2.50 -9.39
N ASP A 152 -1.26 -2.49 -9.60
CA ASP A 152 -0.49 -1.27 -9.93
C ASP A 152 -0.45 -0.21 -8.82
N GLU A 153 -0.54 -0.61 -7.56
CA GLU A 153 -0.53 0.32 -6.42
C GLU A 153 0.83 1.03 -6.22
N ALA A 154 1.90 0.42 -6.70
CA ALA A 154 3.23 1.00 -6.69
C ALA A 154 4.05 0.56 -7.89
N SER A 155 4.84 1.47 -8.45
CA SER A 155 5.81 1.12 -9.50
C SER A 155 6.96 0.28 -8.94
N GLU A 156 7.60 -0.52 -9.77
CA GLU A 156 8.78 -1.30 -9.37
C GLU A 156 9.90 -0.44 -8.77
N VAL A 157 10.05 0.79 -9.28
CA VAL A 157 11.01 1.76 -8.75
C VAL A 157 10.65 2.14 -7.32
N THR A 158 9.37 2.36 -7.05
CA THR A 158 8.87 2.70 -5.70
C THR A 158 9.02 1.52 -4.75
N ILE A 159 8.64 0.32 -5.19
CA ILE A 159 8.83 -0.93 -4.42
C ILE A 159 10.31 -1.10 -4.05
N ASN A 160 11.21 -0.87 -5.02
CA ASN A 160 12.64 -0.97 -4.80
C ASN A 160 13.18 0.10 -3.82
N LYS A 161 12.68 1.34 -3.88
CA LYS A 161 13.03 2.39 -2.93
C LYS A 161 12.60 2.00 -1.50
N CYS A 162 11.37 1.55 -1.33
CA CYS A 162 10.87 1.07 -0.04
C CYS A 162 11.69 -0.13 0.46
N PHE A 163 11.99 -1.10 -0.41
CA PHE A 163 12.81 -2.25 -0.06
C PHE A 163 14.20 -1.85 0.44
N LYS A 164 14.90 -0.93 -0.26
CA LYS A 164 16.22 -0.45 0.16
C LYS A 164 16.17 0.20 1.54
N LYS A 165 15.18 1.04 1.78
CA LYS A 165 14.96 1.67 3.09
C LYS A 165 14.70 0.63 4.19
N LEU A 166 13.80 -0.33 3.96
CA LEU A 166 13.53 -1.42 4.89
C LEU A 166 14.79 -2.24 5.18
N ASN A 167 15.62 -2.47 4.16
CA ASN A 167 16.84 -3.25 4.30
C ASN A 167 17.91 -2.58 5.17
N GLU A 168 17.93 -1.25 5.26
CA GLU A 168 18.77 -0.50 6.22
C GLU A 168 18.42 -0.86 7.66
N TYR A 169 17.15 -1.19 7.93
CA TYR A 169 16.62 -1.54 9.26
C TYR A 169 16.35 -3.05 9.43
N LYS A 170 16.93 -3.90 8.60
CA LYS A 170 16.66 -5.35 8.60
C LYS A 170 16.81 -6.02 9.96
N THR A 171 17.82 -5.64 10.74
CA THR A 171 18.07 -6.20 12.09
C THR A 171 16.96 -5.88 13.09
N LEU A 172 16.27 -4.77 12.89
CA LEU A 172 15.12 -4.36 13.69
C LEU A 172 13.82 -5.02 13.23
N LEU A 173 13.69 -5.21 11.92
CA LEU A 173 12.46 -5.63 11.27
C LEU A 173 12.32 -7.15 11.14
N LEU A 174 13.43 -7.89 11.16
CA LEU A 174 13.43 -9.32 11.00
C LEU A 174 13.63 -10.03 12.35
N PRO A 175 12.62 -10.74 12.85
CA PRO A 175 12.79 -11.62 14.00
C PRO A 175 13.82 -12.74 13.73
N SER A 176 14.48 -13.21 14.77
CA SER A 176 15.53 -14.26 14.67
C SER A 176 15.07 -15.54 13.98
N TRP A 177 13.80 -15.93 14.16
CA TRP A 177 13.24 -17.11 13.54
C TRP A 177 13.23 -17.06 12.00
N VAL A 178 13.14 -15.87 11.39
CA VAL A 178 13.22 -15.72 9.92
C VAL A 178 14.59 -16.15 9.43
N HIS A 179 15.66 -15.73 10.12
CA HIS A 179 17.01 -16.16 9.80
C HIS A 179 17.22 -17.66 10.02
N SER A 180 16.65 -18.22 11.07
CA SER A 180 16.75 -19.66 11.33
C SER A 180 16.00 -20.49 10.29
N LYS A 181 14.81 -20.04 9.88
CA LYS A 181 13.94 -20.80 8.95
C LYS A 181 14.34 -20.64 7.49
N TYR A 182 14.73 -19.45 7.06
CA TYR A 182 15.00 -19.12 5.66
C TYR A 182 16.47 -18.76 5.37
N GLY A 183 17.30 -18.57 6.40
CA GLY A 183 18.71 -18.15 6.26
C GLY A 183 19.69 -19.27 5.94
N ALA A 184 19.32 -20.52 6.14
CA ALA A 184 20.24 -21.68 6.07
C ALA A 184 20.58 -22.17 4.64
N SER A 185 20.23 -21.45 3.57
CA SER A 185 20.54 -21.86 2.20
C SER A 185 21.14 -20.73 1.38
N GLY A 186 22.40 -20.42 1.63
CA GLY A 186 23.06 -19.31 0.92
C GLY A 186 24.57 -19.26 1.04
N SER A 187 25.23 -20.43 1.01
CA SER A 187 26.68 -20.50 0.80
C SER A 187 27.00 -21.59 -0.20
N SER A 188 26.82 -21.33 -1.50
CA SER A 188 27.62 -21.98 -2.54
C SER A 188 27.25 -21.41 -3.93
N SER A 189 27.98 -20.42 -4.38
CA SER A 189 28.54 -20.33 -5.71
C SER A 189 29.50 -19.15 -5.79
N SER A 190 30.65 -19.30 -5.17
CA SER A 190 31.82 -18.51 -5.53
C SER A 190 32.38 -19.05 -6.85
N GLY A 191 32.30 -18.21 -7.87
CA GLY A 191 33.22 -17.95 -8.89
C GLY A 191 34.17 -19.01 -9.45
N GLY A 192 33.86 -19.54 -10.58
CA GLY A 192 34.85 -20.02 -11.51
C GLY A 192 35.37 -18.88 -12.38
N LYS A 193 36.43 -18.18 -11.98
CA LYS A 193 37.29 -17.46 -12.89
C LYS A 193 38.05 -18.48 -13.74
N ASN A 194 37.65 -18.69 -14.96
CA ASN A 194 38.51 -19.34 -15.93
C ASN A 194 39.26 -18.29 -16.77
N ASN A 195 40.48 -18.04 -16.33
CA ASN A 195 41.55 -17.53 -17.16
C ASN A 195 41.92 -18.62 -18.20
N ARG A 196 41.69 -18.37 -19.45
CA ARG A 196 42.45 -19.03 -20.50
C ARG A 196 43.04 -17.99 -21.44
N LYS A 197 44.34 -17.74 -21.19
CA LYS A 197 45.27 -17.34 -22.24
C LYS A 197 45.46 -18.52 -23.24
N LYS A 198 45.25 -18.28 -24.45
CA LYS A 198 46.17 -18.52 -25.57
C LYS A 198 45.54 -17.96 -26.83
#